data_5aa90c2e84a4235f71d233687e632154
#
_entry.id   5aa90c2e84a4235f71d233687e632154
#
_cell.length_a   1.000
_cell.length_b   1.000
_cell.length_c   1.000
_cell.angle_alpha   90.00
_cell.angle_beta   90.00
_cell.angle_gamma   90.00
#
_symmetry.space_group_name_H-M   'P 1'
#
loop_
_entity.id
_entity.type
_entity.pdbx_description
1 polymer ?
#
loop_
_entity_poly.entity_id
_entity_poly.type
_entity_poly.pdbx_seq_one_letter_code
_entity_poly.pdbx_strand_id
1 'polypeptide(L)'
;MSETVKAVKFDKEVKEEKESSRGQKKEKISQTHLKAQDLATLDPSRLTALTPEIISRQATINIGTIGHVAHGKSTVVRAISGVQTVRFKNELIRNITIKLGYANAKIYKADGPKDEMGLYRSKGSFTEDEFVEDGKTWHVERHVSFVDCPGHDILMATMLNGAAVMDAALLLIAGNESCPQPQTSEHLAAVEIMKLPHIIILQNKVDLVKQEQAEAQHEQIKKFVAGTVADSAPIIPISAVLKYNIDMVCEYIARHIPVPARNFIGLPRLIVIRSFDVNKPGEEVQSLKGGVAGGSIIQGILRVGDEIEVRPGIVTKDMDGNMHCTPILSRIVSLQAEQNDLQY
;
A
#
# COMPACT_ATOMS: atom_id res chain seq x y z
N MET A 1 4.22 46.88 16.43
CA MET A 1 4.48 46.93 14.96
C MET A 1 5.30 45.73 14.41
N SER A 2 5.80 44.81 15.23
CA SER A 2 6.66 43.71 14.75
C SER A 2 5.95 42.40 14.43
N GLU A 3 4.75 42.17 14.95
CA GLU A 3 4.02 40.91 14.73
C GLU A 3 3.23 40.85 13.42
N THR A 4 2.72 41.98 12.95
CA THR A 4 1.95 42.08 11.71
C THR A 4 2.82 41.85 10.46
N VAL A 5 4.09 42.22 10.52
CA VAL A 5 5.04 42.06 9.39
C VAL A 5 5.50 40.60 9.22
N LYS A 6 5.59 39.83 10.32
CA LYS A 6 5.93 38.39 10.25
C LYS A 6 4.80 37.57 9.67
N ALA A 7 3.54 37.85 9.98
CA ALA A 7 2.39 37.17 9.44
C ALA A 7 2.24 37.38 7.92
N VAL A 8 2.48 38.59 7.43
CA VAL A 8 2.38 38.93 6.00
C VAL A 8 3.50 38.29 5.18
N LYS A 9 4.72 38.15 5.73
CA LYS A 9 5.81 37.44 5.06
C LYS A 9 5.54 35.94 4.96
N PHE A 10 5.00 35.35 6.01
CA PHE A 10 4.67 33.91 6.04
C PHE A 10 3.56 33.54 5.03
N ASP A 11 2.55 34.41 4.89
CA ASP A 11 1.47 34.21 3.90
C ASP A 11 1.93 34.37 2.44
N LYS A 12 2.94 35.19 2.19
CA LYS A 12 3.54 35.35 0.86
C LYS A 12 4.37 34.15 0.46
N GLU A 13 5.25 33.69 1.35
CA GLU A 13 6.05 32.46 1.10
C GLU A 13 5.17 31.22 0.88
N VAL A 14 4.09 31.07 1.65
CA VAL A 14 3.12 29.97 1.48
C VAL A 14 2.31 30.10 0.18
N LYS A 15 2.08 31.31 -0.34
CA LYS A 15 1.42 31.51 -1.64
C LYS A 15 2.37 31.22 -2.80
N GLU A 16 3.62 31.65 -2.72
CA GLU A 16 4.64 31.38 -3.74
C GLU A 16 4.99 29.88 -3.82
N GLU A 17 5.09 29.16 -2.68
CA GLU A 17 5.22 27.71 -2.69
C GLU A 17 3.98 26.96 -3.25
N LYS A 18 2.77 27.50 -3.04
CA LYS A 18 1.55 26.95 -3.64
C LYS A 18 1.48 27.17 -5.15
N GLU A 19 1.99 28.27 -5.65
CA GLU A 19 2.07 28.56 -7.10
C GLU A 19 3.20 27.74 -7.77
N SER A 20 4.35 27.57 -7.10
CA SER A 20 5.43 26.72 -7.63
C SER A 20 5.07 25.23 -7.66
N SER A 21 4.27 24.76 -6.70
CA SER A 21 3.81 23.36 -6.69
C SER A 21 2.65 23.09 -7.66
N ARG A 22 1.93 24.11 -8.14
CA ARG A 22 0.88 23.99 -9.17
C ARG A 22 1.41 23.94 -10.60
N GLY A 23 2.66 24.34 -10.83
CA GLY A 23 3.24 24.44 -12.17
C GLY A 23 4.04 23.20 -12.64
N GLN A 24 4.40 22.28 -11.75
CA GLN A 24 5.03 21.05 -12.16
C GLN A 24 3.94 20.05 -12.61
N LYS A 25 3.60 20.07 -13.91
CA LYS A 25 3.05 18.87 -14.59
C LYS A 25 4.07 17.77 -14.29
N LYS A 26 3.72 16.82 -13.39
CA LYS A 26 4.49 15.58 -13.29
C LYS A 26 4.51 14.99 -14.69
N GLU A 27 5.67 14.98 -15.32
CA GLU A 27 5.86 14.25 -16.56
C GLU A 27 5.37 12.83 -16.29
N LYS A 28 4.41 12.38 -17.10
CA LYS A 28 4.00 10.96 -17.04
C LYS A 28 5.26 10.17 -17.37
N ILE A 29 5.73 9.36 -16.42
CA ILE A 29 6.84 8.46 -16.65
C ILE A 29 6.36 7.51 -17.74
N SER A 30 6.88 7.68 -18.95
CA SER A 30 6.53 6.83 -20.08
C SER A 30 7.10 5.44 -19.84
N GLN A 31 6.26 4.47 -19.58
CA GLN A 31 6.66 3.06 -19.46
C GLN A 31 6.67 2.42 -20.86
N THR A 32 7.65 2.83 -21.67
CA THR A 32 7.79 2.40 -23.06
C THR A 32 8.05 0.89 -23.23
N HIS A 33 8.46 0.20 -22.17
CA HIS A 33 8.70 -1.24 -22.15
C HIS A 33 7.40 -2.07 -22.05
N LEU A 34 6.27 -1.46 -21.66
CA LEU A 34 5.00 -2.17 -21.55
C LEU A 34 4.33 -2.30 -22.92
N LYS A 35 4.02 -3.53 -23.32
CA LYS A 35 3.23 -3.79 -24.53
C LYS A 35 1.82 -3.21 -24.39
N ALA A 36 1.23 -2.71 -25.48
CA ALA A 36 -0.16 -2.29 -25.46
C ALA A 36 -1.08 -3.46 -25.08
N GLN A 37 -2.09 -3.17 -24.23
CA GLN A 37 -3.14 -4.16 -23.92
C GLN A 37 -4.16 -4.20 -25.05
N ASP A 38 -4.52 -5.40 -25.46
CA ASP A 38 -5.54 -5.63 -26.49
C ASP A 38 -6.67 -6.48 -25.91
N LEU A 39 -7.88 -5.89 -25.86
CA LEU A 39 -9.07 -6.59 -25.37
C LEU A 39 -9.47 -7.77 -26.24
N ALA A 40 -9.11 -7.75 -27.54
CA ALA A 40 -9.46 -8.82 -28.47
C ALA A 40 -8.67 -10.12 -28.22
N THR A 41 -7.46 -9.98 -27.65
CA THR A 41 -6.59 -11.12 -27.35
C THR A 41 -6.68 -11.58 -25.89
N LEU A 42 -7.50 -10.91 -25.08
CA LEU A 42 -7.67 -11.21 -23.67
C LEU A 42 -8.36 -12.57 -23.45
N ASP A 43 -7.64 -13.50 -22.87
CA ASP A 43 -8.17 -14.79 -22.42
C ASP A 43 -8.08 -14.88 -20.87
N PRO A 44 -9.19 -14.65 -20.15
CA PRO A 44 -9.21 -14.70 -18.70
C PRO A 44 -8.78 -16.06 -18.10
N SER A 45 -8.92 -17.15 -18.86
CA SER A 45 -8.60 -18.50 -18.39
C SER A 45 -7.09 -18.74 -18.27
N ARG A 46 -6.29 -17.94 -18.98
CA ARG A 46 -4.82 -18.04 -19.00
C ARG A 46 -4.16 -17.04 -18.03
N LEU A 47 -4.92 -16.11 -17.50
CA LEU A 47 -4.37 -15.11 -16.60
C LEU A 47 -4.14 -15.66 -15.20
N THR A 48 -2.99 -15.34 -14.67
CA THR A 48 -2.62 -15.55 -13.27
C THR A 48 -2.04 -14.26 -12.72
N ALA A 49 -1.97 -14.13 -11.41
CA ALA A 49 -1.37 -12.96 -10.78
C ALA A 49 0.13 -12.77 -11.12
N LEU A 50 0.78 -13.79 -11.65
CA LEU A 50 2.20 -13.76 -12.07
C LEU A 50 2.37 -13.64 -13.58
N THR A 51 1.28 -13.61 -14.36
CA THR A 51 1.38 -13.40 -15.81
C THR A 51 1.97 -12.01 -16.09
N PRO A 52 2.90 -11.87 -17.05
CA PRO A 52 3.53 -10.57 -17.37
C PRO A 52 2.52 -9.45 -17.64
N GLU A 53 1.38 -9.77 -18.25
CA GLU A 53 0.30 -8.82 -18.51
C GLU A 53 -0.25 -8.17 -17.23
N ILE A 54 -0.15 -8.86 -16.10
CA ILE A 54 -0.65 -8.41 -14.79
C ILE A 54 0.49 -7.84 -13.96
N ILE A 55 1.51 -8.67 -13.66
CA ILE A 55 2.57 -8.31 -12.70
C ILE A 55 3.41 -7.11 -13.14
N SER A 56 3.57 -6.90 -14.45
CA SER A 56 4.32 -5.76 -14.97
C SER A 56 3.64 -4.42 -14.71
N ARG A 57 2.31 -4.40 -14.59
CA ARG A 57 1.48 -3.18 -14.61
C ARG A 57 0.88 -2.82 -13.27
N GLN A 58 0.54 -3.82 -12.47
CA GLN A 58 -0.20 -3.64 -11.23
C GLN A 58 0.26 -4.61 -10.14
N ALA A 59 0.17 -4.15 -8.90
CA ALA A 59 0.46 -4.98 -7.75
C ALA A 59 -0.57 -6.12 -7.64
N THR A 60 -0.08 -7.30 -7.29
CA THR A 60 -0.88 -8.51 -7.16
C THR A 60 -1.07 -8.94 -5.71
N ILE A 61 -0.32 -8.34 -4.79
CA ILE A 61 -0.39 -8.58 -3.34
C ILE A 61 -0.48 -7.23 -2.63
N ASN A 62 -1.39 -7.12 -1.67
CA ASN A 62 -1.52 -5.96 -0.79
C ASN A 62 -0.97 -6.29 0.59
N ILE A 63 0.05 -5.58 1.04
CA ILE A 63 0.69 -5.77 2.34
C ILE A 63 0.48 -4.54 3.20
N GLY A 64 -0.18 -4.70 4.36
CA GLY A 64 -0.36 -3.63 5.32
C GLY A 64 0.85 -3.47 6.24
N THR A 65 1.20 -2.23 6.59
CA THR A 65 2.13 -1.97 7.69
C THR A 65 1.35 -1.58 8.94
N ILE A 66 1.56 -2.30 10.04
CA ILE A 66 0.88 -2.14 11.30
C ILE A 66 1.90 -1.99 12.44
N GLY A 67 1.48 -1.46 13.57
CA GLY A 67 2.32 -1.25 14.74
C GLY A 67 2.17 0.16 15.32
N HIS A 68 2.81 0.41 16.45
CA HIS A 68 2.72 1.65 17.21
C HIS A 68 3.18 2.87 16.41
N VAL A 69 2.80 4.07 16.85
CA VAL A 69 3.31 5.34 16.31
C VAL A 69 4.85 5.38 16.43
N ALA A 70 5.49 5.97 15.45
CA ALA A 70 6.96 6.10 15.37
C ALA A 70 7.76 4.79 15.27
N HIS A 71 7.16 3.61 15.19
CA HIS A 71 7.90 2.35 14.93
C HIS A 71 8.54 2.26 13.54
N GLY A 72 8.28 3.26 12.67
CA GLY A 72 8.94 3.39 11.37
C GLY A 72 8.20 2.76 10.19
N LYS A 73 6.88 2.58 10.27
CA LYS A 73 6.05 2.01 9.20
C LYS A 73 6.30 2.67 7.84
N SER A 74 6.07 3.97 7.76
CA SER A 74 6.28 4.75 6.52
C SER A 74 7.75 4.75 6.06
N THR A 75 8.70 4.64 6.99
CA THR A 75 10.13 4.55 6.67
C THR A 75 10.48 3.22 6.01
N VAL A 76 9.92 2.09 6.49
CA VAL A 76 10.09 0.77 5.87
C VAL A 76 9.47 0.75 4.48
N VAL A 77 8.25 1.26 4.33
CA VAL A 77 7.59 1.36 3.02
C VAL A 77 8.46 2.17 2.05
N ARG A 78 9.01 3.30 2.51
CA ARG A 78 9.94 4.11 1.70
C ARG A 78 11.24 3.38 1.38
N ALA A 79 11.79 2.61 2.33
CA ALA A 79 13.04 1.86 2.11
C ALA A 79 12.87 0.81 1.01
N ILE A 80 11.70 0.15 0.93
CA ILE A 80 11.40 -0.88 -0.06
C ILE A 80 10.94 -0.28 -1.39
N SER A 81 10.01 0.69 -1.36
CA SER A 81 9.36 1.22 -2.58
C SER A 81 10.04 2.46 -3.17
N GLY A 82 10.87 3.15 -2.39
CA GLY A 82 11.38 4.48 -2.74
C GLY A 82 10.35 5.62 -2.63
N VAL A 83 9.09 5.31 -2.31
CA VAL A 83 7.99 6.26 -2.29
C VAL A 83 7.72 6.77 -0.88
N GLN A 84 7.59 8.08 -0.73
CA GLN A 84 7.14 8.70 0.52
C GLN A 84 5.60 8.65 0.60
N THR A 85 5.07 7.94 1.59
CA THR A 85 3.61 7.78 1.81
C THR A 85 3.00 8.96 2.55
N VAL A 86 3.75 9.58 3.45
CA VAL A 86 3.36 10.77 4.22
C VAL A 86 3.48 12.00 3.32
N ARG A 87 2.35 12.63 2.96
CA ARG A 87 2.32 13.72 1.96
C ARG A 87 1.58 14.97 2.43
N PHE A 88 0.69 14.84 3.42
CA PHE A 88 -0.12 15.96 3.88
C PHE A 88 0.66 16.82 4.87
N LYS A 89 0.51 18.16 4.77
CA LYS A 89 1.20 19.11 5.65
C LYS A 89 1.02 18.79 7.14
N ASN A 90 -0.18 18.42 7.55
CA ASN A 90 -0.47 18.04 8.94
C ASN A 90 0.24 16.74 9.37
N GLU A 91 0.41 15.79 8.46
CA GLU A 91 1.15 14.56 8.71
C GLU A 91 2.65 14.85 8.86
N LEU A 92 3.20 15.70 7.98
CA LEU A 92 4.61 16.10 8.01
C LEU A 92 4.94 16.90 9.27
N ILE A 93 4.09 17.86 9.67
CA ILE A 93 4.30 18.66 10.88
C ILE A 93 4.24 17.81 12.15
N ARG A 94 3.31 16.86 12.21
CA ARG A 94 3.09 15.99 13.38
C ARG A 94 3.93 14.72 13.34
N ASN A 95 4.59 14.46 12.23
CA ASN A 95 5.35 13.23 11.95
C ASN A 95 4.52 11.94 12.21
N ILE A 96 3.25 11.96 11.82
CA ILE A 96 2.32 10.84 11.94
C ILE A 96 1.57 10.60 10.64
N THR A 97 1.22 9.35 10.36
CA THR A 97 0.31 8.99 9.26
C THR A 97 -1.13 9.16 9.74
N ILE A 98 -1.94 9.93 9.02
CA ILE A 98 -3.36 10.16 9.33
C ILE A 98 -4.24 9.40 8.33
N LYS A 99 -3.91 9.46 7.05
CA LYS A 99 -4.63 8.77 5.98
C LYS A 99 -3.84 7.54 5.54
N LEU A 100 -4.52 6.52 5.04
CA LEU A 100 -3.85 5.38 4.42
C LEU A 100 -2.92 5.87 3.30
N GLY A 101 -1.64 5.58 3.43
CA GLY A 101 -0.66 5.79 2.38
C GLY A 101 -0.60 4.57 1.48
N TYR A 102 -0.30 4.77 0.21
CA TYR A 102 -0.10 3.68 -0.74
C TYR A 102 1.22 3.87 -1.46
N ALA A 103 1.97 2.78 -1.58
CA ALA A 103 3.20 2.74 -2.34
C ALA A 103 3.40 1.35 -2.92
N ASN A 104 3.82 1.29 -4.18
CA ASN A 104 4.04 0.03 -4.85
C ASN A 104 5.53 -0.21 -5.09
N ALA A 105 5.93 -1.47 -5.08
CA ALA A 105 7.29 -1.90 -5.35
C ALA A 105 7.32 -3.23 -6.08
N LYS A 106 8.30 -3.41 -6.95
CA LYS A 106 8.64 -4.69 -7.52
C LYS A 106 9.78 -5.32 -6.71
N ILE A 107 9.61 -6.57 -6.34
CA ILE A 107 10.65 -7.39 -5.71
C ILE A 107 11.23 -8.29 -6.78
N TYR A 108 12.54 -8.22 -6.92
CA TYR A 108 13.31 -8.96 -7.91
C TYR A 108 14.13 -10.03 -7.24
N LYS A 109 14.35 -11.09 -7.99
CA LYS A 109 15.26 -12.17 -7.66
C LYS A 109 16.37 -12.26 -8.69
N ALA A 110 17.61 -12.36 -8.23
CA ALA A 110 18.75 -12.60 -9.09
C ALA A 110 18.92 -14.08 -9.43
N ASP A 111 19.49 -14.37 -10.58
CA ASP A 111 19.97 -15.70 -10.90
C ASP A 111 21.15 -16.04 -9.99
N GLY A 112 21.08 -17.20 -9.34
CA GLY A 112 22.11 -17.68 -8.44
C GLY A 112 21.71 -18.94 -7.67
N PRO A 113 22.64 -19.54 -6.93
CA PRO A 113 22.36 -20.68 -6.07
C PRO A 113 21.30 -20.34 -5.02
N LYS A 114 20.41 -21.29 -4.70
CA LYS A 114 19.28 -21.05 -3.76
C LYS A 114 19.68 -20.58 -2.35
N ASP A 115 20.89 -20.91 -1.93
CA ASP A 115 21.40 -20.63 -0.59
C ASP A 115 22.32 -19.39 -0.56
N GLU A 116 22.46 -18.65 -1.67
CA GLU A 116 23.22 -17.41 -1.71
C GLU A 116 22.41 -16.29 -1.07
N MET A 117 23.03 -15.53 -0.15
CA MET A 117 22.42 -14.35 0.47
C MET A 117 22.43 -13.18 -0.52
N GLY A 118 21.43 -12.26 -0.38
CA GLY A 118 21.38 -11.06 -1.21
C GLY A 118 20.85 -11.31 -2.65
N LEU A 119 20.11 -12.40 -2.87
CA LEU A 119 19.46 -12.69 -4.14
C LEU A 119 18.14 -11.94 -4.34
N TYR A 120 17.71 -11.17 -3.37
CA TYR A 120 16.47 -10.40 -3.45
C TYR A 120 16.73 -8.90 -3.32
N ARG A 121 16.01 -8.12 -4.10
CA ARG A 121 16.12 -6.65 -4.12
C ARG A 121 14.77 -6.03 -4.47
N SER A 122 14.50 -4.84 -3.95
CA SER A 122 13.31 -4.09 -4.34
C SER A 122 13.68 -2.85 -5.17
N LYS A 123 12.82 -2.52 -6.10
CA LYS A 123 12.85 -1.25 -6.85
C LYS A 123 11.43 -0.68 -6.98
N GLY A 124 11.34 0.58 -7.39
CA GLY A 124 10.06 1.21 -7.68
C GLY A 124 9.26 0.44 -8.74
N SER A 125 7.95 0.54 -8.67
CA SER A 125 7.01 -0.18 -9.56
C SER A 125 7.17 0.13 -11.05
N PHE A 126 7.81 1.25 -11.38
CA PHE A 126 8.07 1.66 -12.78
C PHE A 126 9.29 1.01 -13.41
N THR A 127 10.07 0.23 -12.65
CA THR A 127 11.24 -0.46 -13.17
C THR A 127 10.82 -1.60 -14.10
N GLU A 128 11.62 -1.88 -15.12
CA GLU A 128 11.45 -3.00 -16.04
C GLU A 128 11.39 -4.33 -15.29
N ASP A 129 10.76 -5.34 -15.91
CA ASP A 129 10.58 -6.64 -15.27
C ASP A 129 11.87 -7.45 -15.19
N GLU A 130 12.83 -7.10 -16.04
CA GLU A 130 14.16 -7.70 -16.08
C GLU A 130 15.21 -6.60 -16.25
N PHE A 131 16.29 -6.67 -15.50
CA PHE A 131 17.44 -5.78 -15.64
C PHE A 131 18.75 -6.48 -15.22
N VAL A 132 19.87 -5.96 -15.68
CA VAL A 132 21.20 -6.45 -15.30
C VAL A 132 21.89 -5.42 -14.41
N GLU A 133 22.33 -5.84 -13.24
CA GLU A 133 23.05 -5.01 -12.27
C GLU A 133 24.02 -5.87 -11.48
N ASP A 134 25.22 -5.36 -11.22
CA ASP A 134 26.28 -6.05 -10.49
C ASP A 134 26.67 -7.42 -11.13
N GLY A 135 26.56 -7.54 -12.46
CA GLY A 135 26.86 -8.76 -13.20
C GLY A 135 25.85 -9.89 -13.04
N LYS A 136 24.71 -9.62 -12.40
CA LYS A 136 23.59 -10.55 -12.24
C LYS A 136 22.38 -10.06 -13.02
N THR A 137 21.61 -11.00 -13.57
CA THR A 137 20.29 -10.72 -14.15
C THR A 137 19.24 -10.82 -13.04
N TRP A 138 18.39 -9.81 -12.96
CA TRP A 138 17.33 -9.69 -11.98
C TRP A 138 15.98 -9.78 -12.66
N HIS A 139 15.12 -10.68 -12.18
CA HIS A 139 13.78 -10.90 -12.70
C HIS A 139 12.74 -10.52 -11.65
N VAL A 140 11.64 -9.91 -12.09
CA VAL A 140 10.53 -9.60 -11.17
C VAL A 140 9.91 -10.89 -10.63
N GLU A 141 9.88 -11.02 -9.31
CA GLU A 141 9.31 -12.16 -8.60
C GLU A 141 7.93 -11.81 -8.01
N ARG A 142 7.78 -10.56 -7.52
CA ARG A 142 6.55 -10.05 -6.92
C ARG A 142 6.34 -8.58 -7.25
N HIS A 143 5.09 -8.19 -7.46
CA HIS A 143 4.69 -6.79 -7.48
C HIS A 143 3.74 -6.53 -6.32
N VAL A 144 4.15 -5.70 -5.39
CA VAL A 144 3.53 -5.53 -4.08
C VAL A 144 3.01 -4.12 -3.92
N SER A 145 1.79 -3.98 -3.41
CA SER A 145 1.24 -2.72 -2.95
C SER A 145 1.32 -2.66 -1.43
N PHE A 146 2.00 -1.66 -0.89
CA PHE A 146 2.04 -1.39 0.54
C PHE A 146 0.91 -0.45 0.92
N VAL A 147 0.17 -0.83 1.96
CA VAL A 147 -0.84 -0.01 2.62
C VAL A 147 -0.24 0.49 3.93
N ASP A 148 0.20 1.74 3.95
CA ASP A 148 0.82 2.37 5.13
C ASP A 148 -0.26 2.86 6.07
N CYS A 149 -0.46 2.13 7.17
CA CYS A 149 -1.52 2.38 8.14
C CYS A 149 -1.09 3.38 9.21
N PRO A 150 -2.04 4.23 9.65
CA PRO A 150 -1.81 5.05 10.83
C PRO A 150 -1.58 4.17 12.06
N GLY A 151 -0.72 4.63 12.96
CA GLY A 151 -0.39 3.89 14.19
C GLY A 151 -1.12 4.39 15.43
N HIS A 152 -1.95 5.43 15.31
CA HIS A 152 -2.63 6.05 16.43
C HIS A 152 -4.01 5.39 16.66
N ASP A 153 -4.38 5.13 17.90
CA ASP A 153 -5.65 4.50 18.32
C ASP A 153 -6.91 5.20 17.77
N ILE A 154 -6.94 6.54 17.79
CA ILE A 154 -8.03 7.34 17.22
C ILE A 154 -8.28 7.02 15.74
N LEU A 155 -7.27 6.51 15.03
CA LEU A 155 -7.32 6.19 13.60
C LEU A 155 -7.52 4.68 13.33
N MET A 156 -7.89 3.89 14.34
CA MET A 156 -8.12 2.45 14.23
C MET A 156 -9.16 2.12 13.13
N ALA A 157 -10.24 2.89 13.02
CA ALA A 157 -11.24 2.71 11.98
C ALA A 157 -10.64 2.87 10.57
N THR A 158 -9.69 3.80 10.39
CA THR A 158 -8.97 3.97 9.12
C THR A 158 -8.09 2.76 8.83
N MET A 159 -7.43 2.20 9.84
CA MET A 159 -6.63 0.99 9.71
C MET A 159 -7.49 -0.22 9.33
N LEU A 160 -8.63 -0.41 9.98
CA LEU A 160 -9.58 -1.50 9.68
C LEU A 160 -10.12 -1.42 8.25
N ASN A 161 -10.41 -0.21 7.75
CA ASN A 161 -10.79 -0.02 6.35
C ASN A 161 -9.67 -0.45 5.38
N GLY A 162 -8.42 -0.16 5.73
CA GLY A 162 -7.26 -0.64 4.96
C GLY A 162 -7.10 -2.16 5.03
N ALA A 163 -7.33 -2.75 6.21
CA ALA A 163 -7.17 -4.18 6.43
C ALA A 163 -8.12 -5.04 5.57
N ALA A 164 -9.27 -4.48 5.16
CA ALA A 164 -10.24 -5.17 4.29
C ALA A 164 -9.66 -5.58 2.91
N VAL A 165 -8.57 -4.96 2.49
CA VAL A 165 -7.92 -5.26 1.19
C VAL A 165 -6.53 -5.84 1.34
N MET A 166 -6.05 -6.06 2.56
CA MET A 166 -4.74 -6.63 2.81
C MET A 166 -4.76 -8.15 2.67
N ASP A 167 -3.74 -8.67 2.02
CA ASP A 167 -3.48 -10.12 1.90
C ASP A 167 -2.47 -10.57 2.99
N ALA A 168 -1.64 -9.65 3.48
CA ALA A 168 -0.63 -9.88 4.52
C ALA A 168 -0.34 -8.62 5.32
N ALA A 169 0.37 -8.75 6.43
CA ALA A 169 0.79 -7.62 7.26
C ALA A 169 2.27 -7.68 7.65
N LEU A 170 2.92 -6.51 7.70
CA LEU A 170 4.20 -6.30 8.35
C LEU A 170 3.94 -5.65 9.71
N LEU A 171 4.20 -6.38 10.79
CA LEU A 171 4.09 -5.87 12.16
C LEU A 171 5.43 -5.26 12.57
N LEU A 172 5.46 -3.94 12.77
CA LEU A 172 6.67 -3.23 13.15
C LEU A 172 6.74 -3.01 14.68
N ILE A 173 7.88 -3.35 15.23
CA ILE A 173 8.22 -3.16 16.64
C ILE A 173 9.57 -2.44 16.68
N ALA A 174 9.65 -1.29 17.37
CA ALA A 174 10.90 -0.55 17.47
C ALA A 174 11.81 -1.17 18.53
N GLY A 175 13.08 -1.45 18.17
CA GLY A 175 14.07 -2.10 19.03
C GLY A 175 14.45 -1.31 20.27
N ASN A 176 14.28 0.01 20.23
CA ASN A 176 14.57 0.91 21.33
C ASN A 176 13.40 1.14 22.32
N GLU A 177 12.29 0.43 22.15
CA GLU A 177 11.09 0.55 22.98
C GLU A 177 10.72 -0.80 23.59
N SER A 178 9.99 -0.80 24.70
CA SER A 178 9.48 -2.04 25.31
C SER A 178 8.42 -2.69 24.43
N CYS A 179 8.35 -4.01 24.44
CA CYS A 179 7.34 -4.80 23.75
C CYS A 179 6.49 -5.57 24.78
N PRO A 180 5.13 -5.55 24.66
CA PRO A 180 4.34 -4.81 23.66
C PRO A 180 4.09 -3.34 24.04
N GLN A 181 3.88 -2.49 23.02
CA GLN A 181 3.25 -1.18 23.18
C GLN A 181 1.72 -1.34 23.05
N PRO A 182 0.89 -0.49 23.72
CA PRO A 182 -0.57 -0.64 23.72
C PRO A 182 -1.17 -0.75 22.31
N GLN A 183 -0.81 0.16 21.42
CA GLN A 183 -1.34 0.17 20.04
C GLN A 183 -0.82 -1.03 19.22
N THR A 184 0.33 -1.60 19.55
CA THR A 184 0.82 -2.82 18.89
C THR A 184 -0.09 -4.00 19.22
N SER A 185 -0.54 -4.10 20.48
CA SER A 185 -1.49 -5.13 20.93
C SER A 185 -2.84 -4.99 20.26
N GLU A 186 -3.36 -3.75 20.18
CA GLU A 186 -4.63 -3.45 19.51
C GLU A 186 -4.58 -3.78 18.01
N HIS A 187 -3.49 -3.44 17.34
CA HIS A 187 -3.30 -3.75 15.93
C HIS A 187 -3.19 -5.26 15.69
N LEU A 188 -2.51 -6.00 16.56
CA LEU A 188 -2.43 -7.45 16.44
C LEU A 188 -3.81 -8.09 16.63
N ALA A 189 -4.59 -7.63 17.63
CA ALA A 189 -5.96 -8.09 17.85
C ALA A 189 -6.86 -7.79 16.65
N ALA A 190 -6.72 -6.61 16.02
CA ALA A 190 -7.47 -6.26 14.81
C ALA A 190 -7.13 -7.20 13.64
N VAL A 191 -5.86 -7.52 13.43
CA VAL A 191 -5.40 -8.46 12.41
C VAL A 191 -5.93 -9.87 12.66
N GLU A 192 -6.02 -10.28 13.94
CA GLU A 192 -6.59 -11.54 14.34
C GLU A 192 -8.09 -11.62 14.04
N ILE A 193 -8.85 -10.56 14.35
CA ILE A 193 -10.27 -10.44 14.00
C ILE A 193 -10.48 -10.51 12.49
N MET A 194 -9.62 -9.85 11.72
CA MET A 194 -9.65 -9.83 10.25
C MET A 194 -9.13 -11.13 9.64
N LYS A 195 -8.57 -12.05 10.45
CA LYS A 195 -8.02 -13.34 10.03
C LYS A 195 -7.00 -13.22 8.89
N LEU A 196 -6.09 -12.22 8.99
CA LEU A 196 -4.99 -12.10 8.03
C LEU A 196 -4.00 -13.27 8.26
N PRO A 197 -3.81 -14.13 7.26
CA PRO A 197 -3.09 -15.40 7.49
C PRO A 197 -1.57 -15.25 7.47
N HIS A 198 -1.06 -14.17 6.89
CA HIS A 198 0.38 -14.01 6.66
C HIS A 198 0.89 -12.74 7.35
N ILE A 199 1.76 -12.93 8.33
CA ILE A 199 2.37 -11.86 9.11
C ILE A 199 3.88 -12.04 9.09
N ILE A 200 4.61 -10.94 8.92
CA ILE A 200 6.06 -10.85 9.12
C ILE A 200 6.30 -9.79 10.18
N ILE A 201 7.10 -10.09 11.18
CA ILE A 201 7.44 -9.16 12.26
C ILE A 201 8.77 -8.51 11.92
N LEU A 202 8.80 -7.18 11.96
CA LEU A 202 10.01 -6.40 11.70
C LEU A 202 10.45 -5.72 13.00
N GLN A 203 11.55 -6.19 13.58
CA GLN A 203 12.22 -5.54 14.70
C GLN A 203 13.07 -4.40 14.13
N ASN A 204 12.48 -3.20 14.08
CA ASN A 204 13.09 -2.04 13.44
C ASN A 204 13.94 -1.21 14.41
N LYS A 205 14.80 -0.34 13.87
CA LYS A 205 15.69 0.56 14.61
C LYS A 205 16.77 -0.19 15.45
N VAL A 206 17.23 -1.34 14.96
CA VAL A 206 18.30 -2.08 15.64
C VAL A 206 19.62 -1.32 15.70
N ASP A 207 19.78 -0.31 14.85
CA ASP A 207 20.91 0.63 14.88
C ASP A 207 20.97 1.52 16.12
N LEU A 208 19.87 1.64 16.87
CA LEU A 208 19.78 2.47 18.09
C LEU A 208 20.03 1.69 19.38
N VAL A 209 20.21 0.38 19.31
CA VAL A 209 20.33 -0.50 20.47
C VAL A 209 21.57 -1.40 20.38
N LYS A 210 22.05 -1.86 21.53
CA LYS A 210 23.10 -2.87 21.58
C LYS A 210 22.52 -4.24 21.24
N GLN A 211 23.37 -5.14 20.76
CA GLN A 211 22.99 -6.52 20.40
C GLN A 211 22.23 -7.23 21.51
N GLU A 212 22.76 -7.20 22.76
CA GLU A 212 22.13 -7.85 23.92
C GLU A 212 20.68 -7.35 24.15
N GLN A 213 20.44 -6.05 23.94
CA GLN A 213 19.11 -5.45 24.09
C GLN A 213 18.18 -5.90 22.96
N ALA A 214 18.70 -5.99 21.73
CA ALA A 214 17.94 -6.49 20.60
C ALA A 214 17.54 -7.96 20.77
N GLU A 215 18.46 -8.80 21.26
CA GLU A 215 18.20 -10.22 21.55
C GLU A 215 17.19 -10.38 22.68
N ALA A 216 17.32 -9.62 23.78
CA ALA A 216 16.35 -9.63 24.86
C ALA A 216 14.95 -9.21 24.42
N GLN A 217 14.86 -8.18 23.58
CA GLN A 217 13.58 -7.75 23.01
C GLN A 217 13.01 -8.79 22.03
N HIS A 218 13.86 -9.48 21.25
CA HIS A 218 13.44 -10.57 20.38
C HIS A 218 12.67 -11.65 21.17
N GLU A 219 13.17 -12.04 22.34
CA GLU A 219 12.49 -12.99 23.22
C GLU A 219 11.19 -12.40 23.82
N GLN A 220 11.12 -11.10 24.07
CA GLN A 220 9.88 -10.44 24.48
C GLN A 220 8.84 -10.47 23.34
N ILE A 221 9.26 -10.24 22.10
CA ILE A 221 8.38 -10.32 20.93
C ILE A 221 7.81 -11.73 20.78
N LYS A 222 8.64 -12.76 20.87
CA LYS A 222 8.18 -14.16 20.82
C LYS A 222 7.13 -14.47 21.89
N LYS A 223 7.35 -14.01 23.12
CA LYS A 223 6.38 -14.18 24.21
C LYS A 223 5.08 -13.41 23.95
N PHE A 224 5.17 -12.23 23.37
CA PHE A 224 4.02 -11.39 23.06
C PHE A 224 3.11 -12.01 21.98
N VAL A 225 3.70 -12.60 20.96
CA VAL A 225 2.92 -13.15 19.84
C VAL A 225 2.50 -14.61 20.06
N ALA A 226 3.01 -15.26 21.10
CA ALA A 226 2.69 -16.65 21.42
C ALA A 226 1.18 -16.85 21.58
N GLY A 227 0.62 -17.85 20.89
CA GLY A 227 -0.81 -18.17 20.89
C GLY A 227 -1.70 -17.21 20.06
N THR A 228 -1.11 -16.29 19.32
CA THR A 228 -1.83 -15.40 18.37
C THR A 228 -1.64 -15.87 16.94
N VAL A 229 -2.31 -15.18 15.98
CA VAL A 229 -2.10 -15.43 14.53
C VAL A 229 -0.66 -15.17 14.06
N ALA A 230 0.16 -14.49 14.87
CA ALA A 230 1.56 -14.20 14.58
C ALA A 230 2.56 -15.13 15.29
N ASP A 231 2.11 -16.20 15.95
CA ASP A 231 2.96 -17.10 16.73
C ASP A 231 4.11 -17.71 15.91
N SER A 232 3.82 -18.13 14.68
CA SER A 232 4.83 -18.69 13.76
C SER A 232 5.44 -17.66 12.81
N ALA A 233 5.15 -16.36 12.99
CA ALA A 233 5.64 -15.33 12.09
C ALA A 233 7.16 -15.15 12.22
N PRO A 234 7.90 -15.02 11.11
CA PRO A 234 9.32 -14.71 11.16
C PRO A 234 9.56 -13.33 11.75
N ILE A 235 10.57 -13.20 12.58
CA ILE A 235 11.00 -11.94 13.20
C ILE A 235 12.32 -11.54 12.55
N ILE A 236 12.33 -10.42 11.83
CA ILE A 236 13.50 -9.94 11.09
C ILE A 236 14.01 -8.65 11.73
N PRO A 237 15.25 -8.63 12.25
CA PRO A 237 15.88 -7.41 12.73
C PRO A 237 16.30 -6.53 11.55
N ILE A 238 15.87 -5.27 11.56
CA ILE A 238 16.13 -4.31 10.47
C ILE A 238 16.50 -2.91 10.98
N SER A 239 17.16 -2.17 10.12
CA SER A 239 17.19 -0.70 10.19
C SER A 239 16.67 -0.12 8.89
N ALA A 240 15.46 0.41 8.91
CA ALA A 240 14.84 0.99 7.72
C ALA A 240 15.57 2.24 7.22
N VAL A 241 16.20 3.01 8.12
CA VAL A 241 16.97 4.22 7.80
C VAL A 241 18.26 3.87 7.11
N LEU A 242 18.98 2.87 7.62
CA LEU A 242 20.24 2.39 7.05
C LEU A 242 20.04 1.36 5.92
N LYS A 243 18.80 0.97 5.64
CA LYS A 243 18.44 -0.13 4.72
C LYS A 243 19.07 -1.47 5.07
N TYR A 244 19.40 -1.69 6.35
CA TYR A 244 19.96 -2.95 6.81
C TYR A 244 18.88 -4.04 6.83
N ASN A 245 19.19 -5.21 6.27
CA ASN A 245 18.30 -6.37 6.11
C ASN A 245 16.99 -6.12 5.33
N ILE A 246 16.91 -5.09 4.50
CA ILE A 246 15.74 -4.86 3.63
C ILE A 246 15.66 -5.91 2.52
N ASP A 247 16.77 -6.41 2.05
CA ASP A 247 16.88 -7.55 1.13
C ASP A 247 16.26 -8.82 1.72
N MET A 248 16.53 -9.11 3.00
CA MET A 248 15.92 -10.21 3.73
C MET A 248 14.40 -10.04 3.86
N VAL A 249 13.93 -8.81 4.10
CA VAL A 249 12.47 -8.54 4.11
C VAL A 249 11.86 -8.85 2.75
N CYS A 250 12.51 -8.45 1.66
CA CYS A 250 12.08 -8.77 0.30
C CYS A 250 12.04 -10.28 0.03
N GLU A 251 13.06 -11.00 0.48
CA GLU A 251 13.13 -12.46 0.38
C GLU A 251 11.97 -13.13 1.14
N TYR A 252 11.72 -12.71 2.39
CA TYR A 252 10.65 -13.27 3.20
C TYR A 252 9.26 -12.94 2.61
N ILE A 253 9.05 -11.75 2.08
CA ILE A 253 7.83 -11.41 1.33
C ILE A 253 7.64 -12.37 0.14
N ALA A 254 8.69 -12.60 -0.64
CA ALA A 254 8.62 -13.46 -1.82
C ALA A 254 8.39 -14.94 -1.48
N ARG A 255 8.99 -15.44 -0.38
CA ARG A 255 8.95 -16.86 -0.01
C ARG A 255 7.81 -17.23 0.92
N HIS A 256 7.43 -16.36 1.86
CA HIS A 256 6.46 -16.67 2.94
C HIS A 256 5.06 -16.11 2.69
N ILE A 257 4.92 -15.10 1.84
CA ILE A 257 3.61 -14.58 1.46
C ILE A 257 3.24 -15.18 0.10
N PRO A 258 2.28 -16.12 0.06
CA PRO A 258 1.83 -16.68 -1.21
C PRO A 258 1.08 -15.62 -2.01
N VAL A 259 1.16 -15.71 -3.33
CA VAL A 259 0.33 -14.88 -4.19
C VAL A 259 -1.12 -15.30 -4.01
N PRO A 260 -2.04 -14.37 -3.68
CA PRO A 260 -3.44 -14.73 -3.48
C PRO A 260 -4.03 -15.36 -4.73
N ALA A 261 -4.73 -16.48 -4.57
CA ALA A 261 -5.46 -17.10 -5.66
C ALA A 261 -6.65 -16.21 -6.06
N ARG A 262 -6.53 -15.50 -7.18
CA ARG A 262 -7.59 -14.66 -7.74
C ARG A 262 -8.36 -15.42 -8.82
N ASN A 263 -9.68 -15.38 -8.76
CA ASN A 263 -10.53 -15.97 -9.80
C ASN A 263 -10.78 -14.93 -10.90
N PHE A 264 -10.00 -14.99 -11.98
CA PHE A 264 -10.11 -14.05 -13.11
C PHE A 264 -11.35 -14.31 -13.99
N ILE A 265 -11.95 -15.51 -13.94
CA ILE A 265 -13.11 -15.89 -14.75
C ILE A 265 -14.43 -15.45 -14.10
N GLY A 266 -14.42 -15.27 -12.77
CA GLY A 266 -15.63 -14.92 -12.01
C GLY A 266 -16.16 -13.53 -12.35
N LEU A 267 -17.39 -13.24 -11.91
CA LEU A 267 -17.99 -11.91 -12.05
C LEU A 267 -17.13 -10.88 -11.32
N PRO A 268 -16.83 -9.75 -11.95
CA PRO A 268 -15.96 -8.73 -11.36
C PRO A 268 -16.51 -8.20 -10.03
N ARG A 269 -15.63 -8.09 -9.05
CA ARG A 269 -15.90 -7.46 -7.73
C ARG A 269 -14.72 -6.61 -7.31
N LEU A 270 -14.99 -5.34 -7.09
CA LEU A 270 -14.04 -4.37 -6.57
C LEU A 270 -14.52 -3.87 -5.21
N ILE A 271 -13.64 -3.93 -4.21
CA ILE A 271 -13.88 -3.25 -2.93
C ILE A 271 -13.36 -1.83 -3.06
N VAL A 272 -14.26 -0.85 -2.88
CA VAL A 272 -13.93 0.57 -2.89
C VAL A 272 -13.45 1.00 -1.50
N ILE A 273 -12.22 1.49 -1.41
CA ILE A 273 -11.63 2.02 -0.17
C ILE A 273 -11.72 3.54 -0.14
N ARG A 274 -11.62 4.16 -1.30
CA ARG A 274 -11.66 5.61 -1.49
C ARG A 274 -12.47 5.98 -2.70
N SER A 275 -13.15 7.12 -2.59
CA SER A 275 -13.75 7.81 -3.72
C SER A 275 -13.18 9.22 -3.82
N PHE A 276 -13.04 9.70 -5.05
CA PHE A 276 -12.55 11.04 -5.33
C PHE A 276 -13.56 11.77 -6.21
N ASP A 277 -13.93 12.97 -5.78
CA ASP A 277 -14.67 13.89 -6.63
C ASP A 277 -13.68 14.60 -7.55
N VAL A 278 -13.92 14.51 -8.84
CA VAL A 278 -13.09 15.14 -9.88
C VAL A 278 -13.69 16.46 -10.39
N ASN A 279 -14.84 16.85 -9.85
CA ASN A 279 -15.52 18.08 -10.22
C ASN A 279 -14.95 19.26 -9.44
N LYS A 280 -14.93 20.42 -10.07
CA LYS A 280 -14.53 21.66 -9.39
C LYS A 280 -15.72 22.20 -8.58
N PRO A 281 -15.46 22.82 -7.41
CA PRO A 281 -16.52 23.53 -6.70
C PRO A 281 -17.21 24.57 -7.61
N GLY A 282 -18.55 24.51 -7.71
CA GLY A 282 -19.33 25.40 -8.56
C GLY A 282 -19.46 24.98 -10.03
N GLU A 283 -19.09 23.73 -10.36
CA GLU A 283 -19.32 23.17 -11.71
C GLU A 283 -20.83 23.06 -11.99
N GLU A 284 -21.24 23.38 -13.22
CA GLU A 284 -22.64 23.24 -13.64
C GLU A 284 -23.05 21.78 -13.73
N VAL A 285 -24.32 21.47 -13.41
CA VAL A 285 -24.85 20.09 -13.38
C VAL A 285 -24.60 19.35 -14.71
N GLN A 286 -24.70 20.05 -15.83
CA GLN A 286 -24.49 19.47 -17.17
C GLN A 286 -23.02 19.13 -17.46
N SER A 287 -22.09 19.75 -16.74
CA SER A 287 -20.64 19.57 -16.88
C SER A 287 -20.07 18.57 -15.87
N LEU A 288 -20.88 18.05 -14.96
CA LEU A 288 -20.44 17.11 -13.93
C LEU A 288 -19.88 15.83 -14.58
N LYS A 289 -18.68 15.47 -14.12
CA LYS A 289 -18.03 14.20 -14.46
C LYS A 289 -18.33 13.18 -13.39
N GLY A 290 -18.29 11.91 -13.76
CA GLY A 290 -18.37 10.81 -12.79
C GLY A 290 -17.22 10.84 -11.79
N GLY A 291 -17.40 10.19 -10.65
CA GLY A 291 -16.38 10.07 -9.62
C GLY A 291 -15.28 9.06 -10.00
N VAL A 292 -14.19 9.09 -9.25
CA VAL A 292 -13.14 8.07 -9.30
C VAL A 292 -13.22 7.20 -8.06
N ALA A 293 -13.35 5.89 -8.25
CA ALA A 293 -13.31 4.90 -7.18
C ALA A 293 -11.93 4.22 -7.14
N GLY A 294 -11.30 4.23 -5.98
CA GLY A 294 -10.03 3.54 -5.73
C GLY A 294 -10.21 2.39 -4.77
N GLY A 295 -9.65 1.23 -5.11
CA GLY A 295 -9.80 0.04 -4.31
C GLY A 295 -9.01 -1.16 -4.83
N SER A 296 -9.44 -2.36 -4.46
CA SER A 296 -8.84 -3.61 -4.89
C SER A 296 -9.86 -4.51 -5.58
N ILE A 297 -9.48 -5.07 -6.73
CA ILE A 297 -10.28 -6.09 -7.41
C ILE A 297 -10.02 -7.42 -6.72
N ILE A 298 -11.05 -8.00 -6.11
CA ILE A 298 -10.95 -9.28 -5.40
C ILE A 298 -11.30 -10.48 -6.29
N GLN A 299 -12.05 -10.24 -7.37
CA GLN A 299 -12.49 -11.27 -8.30
C GLN A 299 -12.78 -10.66 -9.67
N GLY A 300 -12.57 -11.45 -10.73
CA GLY A 300 -12.89 -11.10 -12.11
C GLY A 300 -11.96 -10.07 -12.71
N ILE A 301 -12.31 -9.59 -13.88
CA ILE A 301 -11.61 -8.57 -14.66
C ILE A 301 -12.59 -7.46 -14.97
N LEU A 302 -12.18 -6.22 -14.72
CA LEU A 302 -12.89 -5.02 -15.17
C LEU A 302 -12.30 -4.53 -16.49
N ARG A 303 -13.15 -4.08 -17.41
CA ARG A 303 -12.75 -3.56 -18.72
C ARG A 303 -13.28 -2.15 -18.91
N VAL A 304 -12.58 -1.35 -19.67
CA VAL A 304 -13.10 -0.05 -20.10
C VAL A 304 -14.37 -0.27 -20.93
N GLY A 305 -15.45 0.42 -20.55
CA GLY A 305 -16.77 0.29 -21.17
C GLY A 305 -17.75 -0.65 -20.47
N ASP A 306 -17.29 -1.45 -19.49
CA ASP A 306 -18.17 -2.32 -18.71
C ASP A 306 -19.23 -1.51 -17.94
N GLU A 307 -20.46 -2.02 -17.92
CA GLU A 307 -21.51 -1.53 -17.04
C GLU A 307 -21.31 -2.10 -15.64
N ILE A 308 -21.40 -1.23 -14.64
CA ILE A 308 -21.16 -1.57 -13.24
C ILE A 308 -22.30 -1.13 -12.35
N GLU A 309 -22.45 -1.85 -11.24
CA GLU A 309 -23.36 -1.55 -10.18
C GLU A 309 -22.58 -1.21 -8.91
N VAL A 310 -22.78 0.01 -8.39
CA VAL A 310 -22.15 0.47 -7.15
C VAL A 310 -23.11 0.25 -5.98
N ARG A 311 -22.69 -0.54 -5.01
CA ARG A 311 -23.47 -0.84 -3.81
C ARG A 311 -22.78 -0.31 -2.56
N PRO A 312 -23.52 0.12 -1.54
CA PRO A 312 -24.98 0.09 -1.38
C PRO A 312 -25.72 1.10 -2.26
N GLY A 313 -25.02 2.06 -2.90
CA GLY A 313 -25.61 3.11 -3.70
C GLY A 313 -26.20 4.22 -2.84
N ILE A 314 -27.39 4.69 -3.18
CA ILE A 314 -28.10 5.72 -2.42
C ILE A 314 -28.82 5.06 -1.25
N VAL A 315 -28.46 5.49 -0.04
CA VAL A 315 -29.06 4.98 1.19
C VAL A 315 -30.05 6.00 1.72
N THR A 316 -31.31 5.59 1.83
CA THR A 316 -32.39 6.42 2.39
C THR A 316 -32.99 5.72 3.61
N LYS A 317 -33.53 6.50 4.54
CA LYS A 317 -34.24 6.00 5.72
C LYS A 317 -35.70 6.41 5.61
N ASP A 318 -36.62 5.44 5.75
CA ASP A 318 -38.04 5.70 5.75
C ASP A 318 -38.52 6.27 7.12
N MET A 319 -39.80 6.61 7.21
CA MET A 319 -40.40 7.15 8.44
C MET A 319 -40.39 6.13 9.59
N ASP A 320 -40.37 4.84 9.27
CA ASP A 320 -40.36 3.75 10.26
C ASP A 320 -38.92 3.38 10.70
N GLY A 321 -37.92 4.05 10.13
CA GLY A 321 -36.52 3.85 10.47
C GLY A 321 -35.81 2.76 9.67
N ASN A 322 -36.43 2.13 8.69
CA ASN A 322 -35.84 1.11 7.85
C ASN A 322 -34.90 1.75 6.80
N MET A 323 -33.81 1.05 6.51
CA MET A 323 -32.83 1.50 5.53
C MET A 323 -33.12 0.91 4.14
N HIS A 324 -33.28 1.77 3.16
CA HIS A 324 -33.43 1.40 1.76
C HIS A 324 -32.18 1.74 0.98
N CYS A 325 -31.69 0.79 0.19
CA CYS A 325 -30.49 0.93 -0.63
C CYS A 325 -30.88 0.84 -2.10
N THR A 326 -30.60 1.89 -2.87
CA THR A 326 -30.80 1.91 -4.31
C THR A 326 -29.43 1.89 -4.99
N PRO A 327 -29.04 0.79 -5.66
CA PRO A 327 -27.75 0.68 -6.35
C PRO A 327 -27.62 1.78 -7.43
N ILE A 328 -26.39 2.24 -7.62
CA ILE A 328 -26.06 3.19 -8.68
C ILE A 328 -25.53 2.41 -9.88
N LEU A 329 -26.18 2.53 -11.02
CA LEU A 329 -25.69 1.99 -12.28
C LEU A 329 -24.80 3.02 -12.98
N SER A 330 -23.66 2.57 -13.47
CA SER A 330 -22.68 3.41 -14.15
C SER A 330 -21.88 2.61 -15.17
N ARG A 331 -20.96 3.28 -15.87
CA ARG A 331 -20.06 2.64 -16.83
C ARG A 331 -18.62 3.04 -16.56
N ILE A 332 -17.69 2.10 -16.73
CA ILE A 332 -16.26 2.38 -16.60
C ILE A 332 -15.78 3.19 -17.80
N VAL A 333 -15.26 4.38 -17.55
CA VAL A 333 -14.73 5.27 -18.57
C VAL A 333 -13.22 5.08 -18.74
N SER A 334 -12.52 4.83 -17.65
CA SER A 334 -11.07 4.57 -17.65
C SER A 334 -10.67 3.69 -16.47
N LEU A 335 -9.61 2.94 -16.65
CA LEU A 335 -8.96 2.14 -15.62
C LEU A 335 -7.53 2.60 -15.47
N GLN A 336 -7.08 2.70 -14.24
CA GLN A 336 -5.70 3.07 -13.92
C GLN A 336 -5.18 2.22 -12.76
N ALA A 337 -3.97 1.72 -12.90
CA ALA A 337 -3.21 1.18 -11.80
C ALA A 337 -1.91 1.98 -11.68
N GLU A 338 -1.70 2.61 -10.53
CA GLU A 338 -0.62 3.57 -10.29
C GLU A 338 -0.72 4.77 -11.25
N GLN A 339 0.13 4.81 -12.27
CA GLN A 339 0.12 5.83 -13.32
C GLN A 339 -0.08 5.21 -14.71
N ASN A 340 -0.39 3.91 -14.76
CA ASN A 340 -0.64 3.19 -16.00
C ASN A 340 -2.11 3.28 -16.38
N ASP A 341 -2.37 3.70 -17.62
CA ASP A 341 -3.69 3.58 -18.23
C ASP A 341 -3.88 2.11 -18.66
N LEU A 342 -4.94 1.49 -18.19
CA LEU A 342 -5.27 0.10 -18.46
C LEU A 342 -6.51 -0.03 -19.33
N GLN A 343 -6.59 -1.09 -20.13
CA GLN A 343 -7.78 -1.47 -20.86
C GLN A 343 -8.59 -2.53 -20.09
N TYR A 344 -7.87 -3.32 -19.27
CA TYR A 344 -8.44 -4.32 -18.37
C TYR A 344 -7.54 -4.57 -17.16
#